data_4bcef5d8d96211e94be94a86c4056cab
#
_entry.id   4bcef5d8d96211e94be94a86c4056cab
#
_cell.length_a   1.000
_cell.length_b   1.000
_cell.length_c   1.000
_cell.angle_alpha   90.00
_cell.angle_beta   90.00
_cell.angle_gamma   90.00
#
_symmetry.space_group_name_H-M   'P 1'
#
loop_
_entity.id
_entity.type
_entity.pdbx_description
1 polymer ?
#
loop_
_entity_poly.entity_id
_entity_poly.type
_entity_poly.pdbx_seq_one_letter_code
_entity_poly.pdbx_strand_id
1 'polypeptide(L)'
;MIPIKHLMHINSSVEDVFSALSSVEKMKKWYTTKIEGLFEKDEVVTFEFVNLAIFKFKVIHFEQNKSVHIECVDSEWENIGHVMKYDLDDNNGKTRVRYSYEGFEEMDDAYANMNYSSGKYLESLRQFCQTGIGEAFGSETYRA
;
A
#
# COMPACT_ATOMS: atom_id res chain seq x y z
N MET A 1 -5.17 -18.15 9.67
CA MET A 1 -5.05 -16.98 8.79
C MET A 1 -4.08 -17.27 7.65
N ILE A 2 -4.44 -16.87 6.44
CA ILE A 2 -3.64 -17.12 5.24
C ILE A 2 -3.18 -15.77 4.69
N PRO A 3 -1.91 -15.37 4.89
CA PRO A 3 -1.44 -14.08 4.41
C PRO A 3 -1.17 -14.09 2.90
N ILE A 4 -1.36 -12.93 2.28
CA ILE A 4 -0.85 -12.63 0.96
C ILE A 4 0.55 -12.08 1.17
N LYS A 5 1.53 -12.55 0.37
CA LYS A 5 2.92 -12.06 0.47
C LYS A 5 3.49 -11.76 -0.91
N HIS A 6 4.21 -10.65 -0.99
CA HIS A 6 4.99 -10.29 -2.18
C HIS A 6 6.38 -9.83 -1.76
N LEU A 7 7.36 -10.17 -2.56
CA LEU A 7 8.72 -9.66 -2.43
C LEU A 7 9.06 -8.92 -3.72
N MET A 8 9.45 -7.66 -3.58
CA MET A 8 9.71 -6.79 -4.72
C MET A 8 11.00 -6.01 -4.50
N HIS A 9 11.70 -5.72 -5.60
CA HIS A 9 12.89 -4.88 -5.58
C HIS A 9 12.63 -3.59 -6.37
N ILE A 10 12.98 -2.46 -5.76
CA ILE A 10 12.84 -1.14 -6.38
C ILE A 10 14.22 -0.51 -6.50
N ASN A 11 14.57 -0.07 -7.70
CA ASN A 11 15.83 0.63 -7.94
C ASN A 11 15.72 2.09 -7.50
N SER A 12 15.63 2.28 -6.20
CA SER A 12 15.52 3.58 -5.53
C SER A 12 15.93 3.38 -4.08
N SER A 13 16.33 4.46 -3.40
CA SER A 13 16.80 4.39 -2.01
C SER A 13 15.68 4.05 -1.05
N VAL A 14 16.04 3.50 0.12
CA VAL A 14 15.07 3.20 1.18
C VAL A 14 14.32 4.48 1.60
N GLU A 15 15.01 5.60 1.68
CA GLU A 15 14.42 6.88 2.04
C GLU A 15 13.34 7.31 1.04
N ASP A 16 13.61 7.17 -0.26
CA ASP A 16 12.66 7.52 -1.30
C ASP A 16 11.46 6.59 -1.32
N VAL A 17 11.68 5.28 -1.17
CA VAL A 17 10.59 4.31 -1.13
C VAL A 17 9.73 4.51 0.12
N PHE A 18 10.36 4.72 1.28
CA PHE A 18 9.61 4.97 2.51
C PHE A 18 8.79 6.25 2.41
N SER A 19 9.35 7.30 1.81
CA SER A 19 8.62 8.55 1.57
C SER A 19 7.39 8.32 0.70
N ALA A 20 7.50 7.49 -0.34
CA ALA A 20 6.37 7.15 -1.21
C ALA A 20 5.27 6.38 -0.47
N LEU A 21 5.64 5.60 0.55
CA LEU A 21 4.69 4.83 1.36
C LEU A 21 4.06 5.62 2.50
N SER A 22 4.64 6.74 2.90
CA SER A 22 4.24 7.48 4.10
C SER A 22 3.84 8.93 3.84
N SER A 23 3.90 9.37 2.60
CA SER A 23 3.43 10.69 2.20
C SER A 23 2.10 10.57 1.47
N VAL A 24 1.05 11.19 2.01
CA VAL A 24 -0.27 11.20 1.37
C VAL A 24 -0.19 11.77 -0.05
N GLU A 25 0.57 12.86 -0.25
CA GLU A 25 0.70 13.47 -1.56
C GLU A 25 1.40 12.56 -2.57
N LYS A 26 2.37 11.76 -2.13
CA LYS A 26 3.04 10.79 -3.00
C LYS A 26 2.17 9.57 -3.27
N MET A 27 1.44 9.09 -2.27
CA MET A 27 0.52 7.95 -2.45
C MET A 27 -0.59 8.27 -3.45
N LYS A 28 -1.01 9.52 -3.57
CA LYS A 28 -1.98 9.93 -4.59
C LYS A 28 -1.48 9.69 -6.00
N LYS A 29 -0.20 9.49 -6.19
CA LYS A 29 0.39 9.28 -7.51
C LYS A 29 0.56 7.81 -7.88
N TRP A 30 0.51 6.90 -6.89
CA TRP A 30 0.69 5.48 -7.19
C TRP A 30 -0.42 4.58 -6.63
N TYR A 31 -1.18 5.02 -5.65
CA TYR A 31 -2.21 4.18 -5.01
C TYR A 31 -3.62 4.58 -5.43
N THR A 32 -4.17 5.65 -4.87
CA THR A 32 -5.43 6.23 -5.33
C THR A 32 -5.35 7.75 -5.25
N THR A 33 -6.07 8.46 -6.11
CA THR A 33 -5.95 9.91 -6.21
C THR A 33 -6.61 10.67 -5.07
N LYS A 34 -7.46 10.02 -4.27
CA LYS A 34 -8.15 10.65 -3.14
C LYS A 34 -7.74 10.00 -1.82
N ILE A 35 -6.90 10.68 -1.08
CA ILE A 35 -6.41 10.24 0.22
C ILE A 35 -6.41 11.42 1.17
N GLU A 36 -6.90 11.23 2.40
CA GLU A 36 -6.87 12.24 3.46
C GLU A 36 -6.31 11.64 4.73
N GLY A 37 -5.53 12.42 5.47
CA GLY A 37 -4.96 12.00 6.74
C GLY A 37 -3.47 12.19 6.79
N LEU A 38 -2.85 11.59 7.81
CA LEU A 38 -1.42 11.72 8.07
C LEU A 38 -0.85 10.35 8.44
N PHE A 39 0.25 9.97 7.80
CA PHE A 39 0.94 8.72 8.13
C PHE A 39 1.81 8.93 9.35
N GLU A 40 1.21 8.85 10.53
CA GLU A 40 1.86 8.84 11.83
C GLU A 40 1.20 7.79 12.70
N LYS A 41 1.95 7.28 13.68
CA LYS A 41 1.46 6.24 14.61
C LYS A 41 0.13 6.68 15.23
N ASP A 42 -0.85 5.78 15.20
CA ASP A 42 -2.21 5.92 15.73
C ASP A 42 -3.12 6.88 14.95
N GLU A 43 -2.64 7.53 13.89
CA GLU A 43 -3.48 8.35 13.02
C GLU A 43 -4.25 7.49 12.01
N VAL A 44 -5.39 8.01 11.54
CA VAL A 44 -6.24 7.33 10.55
C VAL A 44 -6.11 8.00 9.21
N VAL A 45 -5.88 7.20 8.16
CA VAL A 45 -5.80 7.65 6.78
C VAL A 45 -7.02 7.11 6.03
N THR A 46 -7.71 8.00 5.31
CA THR A 46 -8.88 7.64 4.50
C THR A 46 -8.48 7.53 3.03
N PHE A 47 -8.75 6.38 2.44
CA PHE A 47 -8.52 6.11 1.02
C PHE A 47 -9.85 6.00 0.31
N GLU A 48 -10.09 6.88 -0.67
CA GLU A 48 -11.27 6.79 -1.51
C GLU A 48 -10.89 6.32 -2.91
N PHE A 49 -11.51 5.21 -3.33
CA PHE A 49 -11.44 4.71 -4.71
C PHE A 49 -12.74 5.15 -5.36
N VAL A 50 -12.72 6.23 -6.11
CA VAL A 50 -13.91 6.93 -6.61
C VAL A 50 -14.87 5.98 -7.31
N ASN A 51 -16.15 6.01 -6.90
CA ASN A 51 -17.23 5.15 -7.40
C ASN A 51 -17.04 3.66 -7.10
N LEU A 52 -16.09 3.30 -6.23
CA LEU A 52 -15.83 1.91 -5.86
C LEU A 52 -15.94 1.67 -4.37
N ALA A 53 -15.12 2.35 -3.55
CA ALA A 53 -15.10 2.10 -2.11
C ALA A 53 -14.36 3.20 -1.36
N ILE A 54 -14.65 3.32 -0.06
CA ILE A 54 -13.90 4.15 0.88
C ILE A 54 -13.43 3.27 2.02
N PHE A 55 -12.14 3.34 2.33
CA PHE A 55 -11.52 2.59 3.41
C PHE A 55 -10.82 3.54 4.37
N LYS A 56 -10.92 3.26 5.66
CA LYS A 56 -10.14 3.95 6.68
C LYS A 56 -9.17 2.97 7.32
N PHE A 57 -7.90 3.36 7.33
CA PHE A 57 -6.82 2.56 7.91
C PHE A 57 -6.13 3.34 9.01
N LYS A 58 -5.90 2.68 10.14
CA LYS A 58 -5.13 3.24 11.24
C LYS A 58 -3.68 2.80 11.13
N VAL A 59 -2.74 3.73 11.29
CA VAL A 59 -1.31 3.42 11.31
C VAL A 59 -0.99 2.76 12.65
N ILE A 60 -0.75 1.45 12.65
CA ILE A 60 -0.50 0.68 13.87
C ILE A 60 0.99 0.46 14.16
N HIS A 61 1.83 0.66 13.14
CA HIS A 61 3.28 0.56 13.30
C HIS A 61 3.94 1.50 12.30
N PHE A 62 4.90 2.29 12.76
CA PHE A 62 5.61 3.25 11.93
C PHE A 62 7.05 3.35 12.41
N GLU A 63 8.00 2.89 11.60
CA GLU A 63 9.42 2.99 11.89
C GLU A 63 10.11 3.61 10.69
N GLN A 64 10.69 4.80 10.87
CA GLN A 64 11.27 5.61 9.81
C GLN A 64 12.25 4.80 8.95
N ASN A 65 12.02 4.82 7.63
CA ASN A 65 12.84 4.13 6.62
C ASN A 65 12.89 2.61 6.76
N LYS A 66 12.02 2.01 7.57
CA LYS A 66 11.99 0.56 7.77
C LYS A 66 10.63 -0.07 7.55
N SER A 67 9.58 0.43 8.20
CA SER A 67 8.29 -0.26 8.06
C SER A 67 7.09 0.63 8.36
N VAL A 68 5.99 0.34 7.65
CA VAL A 68 4.66 0.93 7.88
C VAL A 68 3.66 -0.21 7.87
N HIS A 69 2.87 -0.33 8.94
CA HIS A 69 1.76 -1.28 9.01
C HIS A 69 0.47 -0.52 9.28
N ILE A 70 -0.58 -0.83 8.53
CA ILE A 70 -1.87 -0.17 8.67
C ILE A 70 -2.98 -1.21 8.79
N GLU A 71 -3.94 -0.93 9.66
CA GLU A 71 -5.07 -1.81 9.92
C GLU A 71 -6.36 -1.15 9.46
N CYS A 72 -7.20 -1.89 8.72
CA CYS A 72 -8.51 -1.40 8.30
C CYS A 72 -9.43 -1.27 9.51
N VAL A 73 -9.91 -0.05 9.78
CA VAL A 73 -10.79 0.24 10.92
C VAL A 73 -12.20 0.62 10.49
N ASP A 74 -12.41 0.94 9.22
CA ASP A 74 -13.74 1.24 8.67
C ASP A 74 -13.79 0.92 7.19
N SER A 75 -14.85 0.24 6.75
CA SER A 75 -15.04 -0.19 5.37
C SER A 75 -16.46 -0.69 5.17
N GLU A 76 -16.98 -0.54 3.96
CA GLU A 76 -18.24 -1.17 3.56
C GLU A 76 -18.07 -2.64 3.18
N TRP A 77 -16.81 -3.10 3.03
CA TRP A 77 -16.48 -4.49 2.69
C TRP A 77 -16.14 -5.28 3.95
N GLU A 78 -16.01 -6.59 3.80
CA GLU A 78 -15.70 -7.50 4.92
C GLU A 78 -14.20 -7.58 5.19
N ASN A 79 -13.53 -6.41 5.34
CA ASN A 79 -12.09 -6.37 5.56
C ASN A 79 -11.68 -5.55 6.80
N ILE A 80 -12.63 -5.22 7.68
CA ILE A 80 -12.29 -4.56 8.95
C ILE A 80 -11.44 -5.52 9.77
N GLY A 81 -10.32 -5.00 10.29
CA GLY A 81 -9.33 -5.79 11.02
C GLY A 81 -8.21 -6.36 10.16
N HIS A 82 -8.33 -6.30 8.84
CA HIS A 82 -7.24 -6.70 7.95
C HIS A 82 -6.06 -5.75 8.08
N VAL A 83 -4.84 -6.26 7.96
CA VAL A 83 -3.61 -5.49 8.14
C VAL A 83 -2.76 -5.55 6.88
N MET A 84 -2.32 -4.39 6.43
CA MET A 84 -1.41 -4.25 5.29
C MET A 84 -0.03 -3.82 5.83
N LYS A 85 1.01 -4.55 5.46
CA LYS A 85 2.36 -4.34 5.97
C LYS A 85 3.36 -4.11 4.85
N TYR A 86 4.16 -3.06 4.99
CA TYR A 86 5.32 -2.80 4.12
C TYR A 86 6.55 -2.78 5.00
N ASP A 87 7.47 -3.72 4.76
CA ASP A 87 8.74 -3.82 5.48
C ASP A 87 9.88 -3.68 4.46
N LEU A 88 10.78 -2.74 4.72
CA LEU A 88 11.84 -2.35 3.80
C LEU A 88 13.21 -2.69 4.34
N ASP A 89 14.13 -3.10 3.45
CA ASP A 89 15.55 -3.10 3.77
C ASP A 89 16.38 -2.71 2.54
N ASP A 90 17.59 -2.23 2.80
CA ASP A 90 18.53 -1.87 1.75
C ASP A 90 19.19 -3.13 1.18
N ASN A 91 19.35 -3.16 -0.14
CA ASN A 91 20.01 -4.25 -0.86
C ASN A 91 20.95 -3.63 -1.90
N ASN A 92 22.14 -3.23 -1.44
CA ASN A 92 23.18 -2.61 -2.28
C ASN A 92 22.67 -1.37 -3.03
N GLY A 93 22.00 -0.47 -2.32
CA GLY A 93 21.47 0.78 -2.88
C GLY A 93 20.08 0.68 -3.51
N LYS A 94 19.57 -0.54 -3.67
CA LYS A 94 18.18 -0.80 -4.05
C LYS A 94 17.38 -1.09 -2.80
N THR A 95 16.07 -0.95 -2.89
CA THR A 95 15.18 -1.28 -1.77
C THR A 95 14.48 -2.60 -2.01
N ARG A 96 14.57 -3.48 -1.02
CA ARG A 96 13.76 -4.70 -0.98
C ARG A 96 12.50 -4.37 -0.20
N VAL A 97 11.35 -4.64 -0.81
CA VAL A 97 10.03 -4.45 -0.19
C VAL A 97 9.42 -5.81 0.10
N ARG A 98 9.19 -6.10 1.38
CA ARG A 98 8.42 -7.26 1.79
C ARG A 98 7.03 -6.76 2.17
N TYR A 99 6.05 -7.21 1.41
CA TYR A 99 4.66 -6.84 1.59
C TYR A 99 3.89 -8.03 2.11
N SER A 100 2.97 -7.77 3.06
CA SER A 100 1.97 -8.77 3.42
C SER A 100 0.62 -8.11 3.64
N TYR A 101 -0.44 -8.88 3.36
CA TYR A 101 -1.81 -8.51 3.66
C TYR A 101 -2.42 -9.66 4.46
N GLU A 102 -2.89 -9.36 5.67
CA GLU A 102 -3.33 -10.35 6.64
C GLU A 102 -4.79 -10.14 7.00
N GLY A 103 -5.55 -11.24 7.11
CA GLY A 103 -6.95 -11.21 7.53
C GLY A 103 -7.83 -12.26 6.86
N PHE A 104 -7.37 -12.88 5.78
CA PHE A 104 -8.14 -13.92 5.09
C PHE A 104 -8.00 -15.28 5.79
N GLU A 105 -9.10 -16.00 5.88
CA GLU A 105 -9.12 -17.37 6.42
C GLU A 105 -9.18 -18.42 5.31
N GLU A 106 -9.53 -18.01 4.08
CA GLU A 106 -9.69 -18.91 2.93
C GLU A 106 -9.05 -18.30 1.68
N MET A 107 -8.58 -19.17 0.78
CA MET A 107 -8.13 -18.76 -0.55
C MET A 107 -9.30 -18.74 -1.53
N ASP A 108 -10.27 -17.89 -1.26
CA ASP A 108 -11.44 -17.69 -2.10
C ASP A 108 -11.24 -16.59 -3.14
N ASP A 109 -12.30 -16.19 -3.83
CA ASP A 109 -12.20 -15.12 -4.85
C ASP A 109 -11.80 -13.77 -4.24
N ALA A 110 -12.23 -13.46 -3.02
CA ALA A 110 -11.85 -12.23 -2.35
C ALA A 110 -10.33 -12.21 -2.09
N TYR A 111 -9.78 -13.33 -1.62
CA TYR A 111 -8.34 -13.49 -1.45
C TYR A 111 -7.59 -13.34 -2.78
N ALA A 112 -8.06 -14.04 -3.80
CA ALA A 112 -7.43 -14.01 -5.13
C ALA A 112 -7.45 -12.60 -5.73
N ASN A 113 -8.56 -11.88 -5.58
CA ASN A 113 -8.70 -10.51 -6.07
C ASN A 113 -7.76 -9.56 -5.32
N MET A 114 -7.66 -9.69 -4.00
CA MET A 114 -6.74 -8.86 -3.21
C MET A 114 -5.29 -9.15 -3.55
N ASN A 115 -4.96 -10.41 -3.82
CA ASN A 115 -3.61 -10.79 -4.26
C ASN A 115 -3.24 -10.11 -5.59
N TYR A 116 -4.15 -10.15 -6.56
CA TYR A 116 -3.93 -9.47 -7.85
C TYR A 116 -3.78 -7.96 -7.67
N SER A 117 -4.67 -7.33 -6.91
CA SER A 117 -4.64 -5.89 -6.64
C SER A 117 -3.35 -5.49 -5.91
N SER A 118 -2.91 -6.29 -4.95
CA SER A 118 -1.66 -6.04 -4.22
C SER A 118 -0.48 -5.98 -5.17
N GLY A 119 -0.35 -6.96 -6.07
CA GLY A 119 0.73 -6.98 -7.06
C GLY A 119 0.67 -5.78 -8.01
N LYS A 120 -0.53 -5.42 -8.43
CA LYS A 120 -0.75 -4.29 -9.33
C LYS A 120 -0.32 -2.97 -8.68
N TYR A 121 -0.71 -2.71 -7.44
CA TYR A 121 -0.33 -1.48 -6.74
C TYR A 121 1.13 -1.47 -6.33
N LEU A 122 1.73 -2.61 -6.03
CA LEU A 122 3.17 -2.69 -5.79
C LEU A 122 3.97 -2.35 -7.04
N GLU A 123 3.51 -2.79 -8.23
CA GLU A 123 4.14 -2.42 -9.48
C GLU A 123 3.99 -0.90 -9.75
N SER A 124 2.84 -0.32 -9.43
CA SER A 124 2.63 1.13 -9.51
C SER A 124 3.59 1.89 -8.60
N LEU A 125 3.80 1.40 -7.38
CA LEU A 125 4.77 1.96 -6.44
C LEU A 125 6.19 1.91 -7.02
N ARG A 126 6.59 0.77 -7.60
CA ARG A 126 7.91 0.61 -8.21
C ARG A 126 8.13 1.63 -9.32
N GLN A 127 7.15 1.76 -10.21
CA GLN A 127 7.21 2.72 -11.32
C GLN A 127 7.32 4.16 -10.80
N PHE A 128 6.51 4.51 -9.81
CA PHE A 128 6.55 5.85 -9.23
C PHE A 128 7.92 6.17 -8.62
N CYS A 129 8.47 5.25 -7.85
CA CYS A 129 9.78 5.46 -7.22
C CYS A 129 10.91 5.58 -8.24
N GLN A 130 10.82 4.86 -9.36
CA GLN A 130 11.88 4.82 -10.37
C GLN A 130 11.76 5.90 -11.44
N THR A 131 10.54 6.37 -11.72
CA THR A 131 10.29 7.29 -12.84
C THR A 131 9.55 8.56 -12.44
N GLY A 132 8.96 8.60 -11.25
CA GLY A 132 8.09 9.69 -10.81
C GLY A 132 6.65 9.57 -11.28
N ILE A 133 6.30 8.53 -12.04
CA ILE A 133 4.96 8.32 -12.60
C ILE A 133 4.47 6.93 -12.20
N GLY A 134 3.39 6.89 -11.42
CA GLY A 134 2.72 5.64 -11.07
C GLY A 134 1.38 5.50 -11.80
N GLU A 135 0.58 4.53 -11.35
CA GLU A 135 -0.71 4.19 -11.97
C GLU A 135 -1.82 4.24 -10.91
N ALA A 136 -1.95 5.38 -10.21
CA ALA A 136 -2.94 5.52 -9.16
C ALA A 136 -4.36 5.35 -9.70
N PHE A 137 -5.22 4.67 -8.91
CA PHE A 137 -6.64 4.55 -9.24
C PHE A 137 -7.25 5.95 -9.38
N GLY A 138 -7.97 6.20 -10.47
CA GLY A 138 -8.55 7.50 -10.77
C GLY A 138 -7.65 8.44 -11.56
N SER A 139 -6.39 8.06 -11.82
CA SER A 139 -5.47 8.84 -12.63
C SER A 139 -5.57 8.45 -14.12
N GLU A 140 -4.96 9.28 -14.99
CA GLU A 140 -4.91 9.00 -16.42
C GLU A 140 -4.05 7.79 -16.76
N THR A 141 -3.08 7.47 -15.92
CA THR A 141 -2.16 6.33 -16.14
C THR A 141 -2.68 5.02 -15.59
N TYR A 142 -3.82 5.02 -14.91
CA TYR A 142 -4.37 3.80 -14.32
C TYR A 142 -4.78 2.78 -15.39
N ARG A 143 -4.32 1.53 -15.21
CA ARG A 143 -4.73 0.42 -16.05
C ARG A 143 -5.81 -0.40 -15.32
N ALA A 144 -6.99 -0.37 -15.90
CA ALA A 144 -8.13 -1.09 -15.34
C ALA A 144 -7.97 -2.61 -15.48
#